data_6974a1177c1585904cdcf1eda0b49329
#
_entry.id   6974a1177c1585904cdcf1eda0b49329
#
_cell.length_a   1.000
_cell.length_b   1.000
_cell.length_c   1.000
_cell.angle_alpha   90.00
_cell.angle_beta   90.00
_cell.angle_gamma   90.00
#
_symmetry.space_group_name_H-M   'P 1'
#
loop_
_entity.id
_entity.type
_entity.pdbx_description
1 polymer ?
#
loop_
_entity_poly.entity_id
_entity_poly.type
_entity_poly.pdbx_seq_one_letter_code
_entity_poly.pdbx_strand_id
1 'polypeptide(L)'
;MRIALLTSQRVPEQDSLTRECLDLLVRWGVRVDAWHAIGCVELGDVTVEHDLYLLASPSRAVVSLTTGLAALGARCLNVPEMVRLCRDRIRTVMLLSVAGVLTPRTWVAGSAEDLIEPLRDGPVVLRSAEMSCSVGAKVLWNVDEVIDLPLPEGATLAQEVHPNDQYAHRVYRIGHQTFAVKRPCWMAFSSETREEPVPATDEMCEIADRVASMFRSELFGLDLVGAEGSKQYLGKSSLHWQFS
;
A
#
# COMPACT_ATOMS: atom_id res chain seq x y z
N MET A 1 7.75 28.37 1.41
CA MET A 1 6.94 27.17 1.71
C MET A 1 7.66 26.34 2.75
N ARG A 2 6.95 25.94 3.83
CA ARG A 2 7.45 25.05 4.87
C ARG A 2 6.68 23.73 4.84
N ILE A 3 7.40 22.61 4.82
CA ILE A 3 6.82 21.26 4.83
C ILE A 3 7.26 20.54 6.10
N ALA A 4 6.31 19.93 6.82
CA ALA A 4 6.61 18.96 7.86
C ALA A 4 6.63 17.55 7.26
N LEU A 5 7.75 16.84 7.41
CA LEU A 5 7.86 15.43 7.04
C LEU A 5 7.57 14.57 8.28
N LEU A 6 6.44 13.89 8.29
CA LEU A 6 6.04 13.02 9.41
C LEU A 6 6.52 11.60 9.17
N THR A 7 7.45 11.13 9.99
CA THR A 7 8.09 9.82 9.85
C THR A 7 8.17 9.07 11.17
N SER A 8 8.19 7.74 11.12
CA SER A 8 8.40 6.89 12.31
C SER A 8 9.86 6.57 12.59
N GLN A 9 10.76 6.84 11.63
CA GLN A 9 12.19 6.58 11.74
C GLN A 9 12.96 7.80 11.26
N ARG A 10 14.21 7.91 11.66
CA ARG A 10 15.10 8.95 11.10
C ARG A 10 15.23 8.72 9.59
N VAL A 11 15.15 9.80 8.84
CA VAL A 11 15.41 9.75 7.40
C VAL A 11 16.86 9.27 7.20
N PRO A 12 17.09 8.24 6.37
CA PRO A 12 18.44 7.78 6.08
C PRO A 12 19.33 8.94 5.58
N GLU A 13 20.59 8.95 6.01
CA GLU A 13 21.53 10.03 5.63
C GLU A 13 22.01 9.91 4.18
N GLN A 14 21.98 8.70 3.62
CA GLN A 14 22.50 8.43 2.26
C GLN A 14 21.57 7.45 1.50
N ASP A 15 21.58 7.58 0.18
CA ASP A 15 21.04 6.62 -0.82
C ASP A 15 19.58 6.16 -0.62
N SER A 16 18.68 7.07 -0.22
CA SER A 16 17.27 6.77 -0.21
C SER A 16 16.48 7.75 -1.11
N LEU A 17 15.45 7.25 -1.78
CA LEU A 17 14.53 8.08 -2.57
C LEU A 17 13.97 9.26 -1.75
N THR A 18 13.69 9.02 -0.46
CA THR A 18 13.23 10.07 0.45
C THR A 18 14.28 11.18 0.57
N ARG A 19 15.56 10.83 0.69
CA ARG A 19 16.64 11.81 0.79
C ARG A 19 16.77 12.62 -0.49
N GLU A 20 16.75 11.95 -1.65
CA GLU A 20 16.80 12.63 -2.95
C GLU A 20 15.63 13.62 -3.14
N CYS A 21 14.41 13.21 -2.76
CA CYS A 21 13.25 14.09 -2.78
C CYS A 21 13.41 15.31 -1.86
N LEU A 22 13.94 15.11 -0.64
CA LEU A 22 14.19 16.19 0.30
C LEU A 22 15.23 17.18 -0.24
N ASP A 23 16.33 16.67 -0.81
CA ASP A 23 17.38 17.51 -1.38
C ASP A 23 16.88 18.30 -2.60
N LEU A 24 15.97 17.72 -3.38
CA LEU A 24 15.31 18.40 -4.49
C LEU A 24 14.39 19.54 -3.98
N LEU A 25 13.59 19.28 -2.95
CA LEU A 25 12.73 20.30 -2.33
C LEU A 25 13.55 21.46 -1.77
N VAL A 26 14.66 21.16 -1.10
CA VAL A 26 15.58 22.20 -0.57
C VAL A 26 16.19 23.04 -1.70
N ARG A 27 16.61 22.40 -2.82
CA ARG A 27 17.07 23.11 -4.02
C ARG A 27 16.01 24.03 -4.62
N TRP A 28 14.74 23.71 -4.47
CA TRP A 28 13.62 24.56 -4.90
C TRP A 28 13.23 25.62 -3.86
N GLY A 29 14.03 25.80 -2.81
CA GLY A 29 13.80 26.79 -1.77
C GLY A 29 12.69 26.42 -0.78
N VAL A 30 12.32 25.14 -0.73
CA VAL A 30 11.35 24.63 0.25
C VAL A 30 12.09 24.28 1.54
N ARG A 31 11.61 24.79 2.68
CA ARG A 31 12.09 24.37 3.99
C ARG A 31 11.36 23.11 4.42
N VAL A 32 12.12 22.08 4.78
CA VAL A 32 11.57 20.80 5.26
C VAL A 32 12.03 20.56 6.70
N ASP A 33 11.07 20.42 7.59
CA ASP A 33 11.28 20.09 9.00
C ASP A 33 10.85 18.62 9.22
N ALA A 34 11.77 17.75 9.63
CA ALA A 34 11.47 16.34 9.87
C ALA A 34 10.93 16.14 11.30
N TRP A 35 9.71 15.62 11.39
CA TRP A 35 9.06 15.27 12.64
C TRP A 35 9.10 13.76 12.85
N HIS A 36 9.76 13.34 13.91
CA HIS A 36 9.81 11.92 14.27
C HIS A 36 8.72 11.63 15.31
N ALA A 37 7.65 10.95 14.90
CA ALA A 37 6.53 10.60 15.80
C ALA A 37 6.89 9.57 16.90
N ILE A 38 8.19 9.18 17.00
CA ILE A 38 8.70 8.31 18.06
C ILE A 38 9.17 9.14 19.28
N GLY A 39 9.27 10.47 19.15
CA GLY A 39 9.62 11.34 20.27
C GLY A 39 8.44 11.62 21.21
N CYS A 40 8.74 12.22 22.34
CA CYS A 40 7.69 12.73 23.24
C CYS A 40 7.09 14.01 22.63
N VAL A 41 5.82 13.96 22.26
CA VAL A 41 5.07 15.11 21.75
C VAL A 41 3.94 15.42 22.73
N GLU A 42 3.90 16.63 23.26
CA GLU A 42 2.78 17.09 24.06
C GLU A 42 1.62 17.46 23.11
N LEU A 43 0.56 16.67 23.14
CA LEU A 43 -0.53 16.80 22.16
C LEU A 43 -1.34 18.08 22.32
N GLY A 44 -1.36 18.65 23.54
CA GLY A 44 -2.06 19.90 23.82
C GLY A 44 -1.42 21.13 23.15
N ASP A 45 -0.12 21.07 22.86
CA ASP A 45 0.66 22.16 22.29
C ASP A 45 0.86 22.05 20.76
N VAL A 46 0.29 21.00 20.16
CA VAL A 46 0.42 20.79 18.70
C VAL A 46 -0.37 21.85 17.95
N THR A 47 0.31 22.66 17.15
CA THR A 47 -0.24 23.70 16.30
C THR A 47 0.06 23.45 14.83
N VAL A 48 -0.76 24.07 13.94
CA VAL A 48 -0.54 23.98 12.49
C VAL A 48 0.36 25.14 12.05
N GLU A 49 1.65 24.84 11.86
CA GLU A 49 2.67 25.85 11.53
C GLU A 49 3.28 25.69 10.13
N HIS A 50 2.95 24.61 9.44
CA HIS A 50 3.50 24.27 8.12
C HIS A 50 2.45 24.41 7.03
N ASP A 51 2.89 24.75 5.83
CA ASP A 51 2.02 24.87 4.67
C ASP A 51 1.50 23.51 4.18
N LEU A 52 2.29 22.43 4.43
CA LEU A 52 1.97 21.06 4.07
C LEU A 52 2.58 20.08 5.07
N TYR A 53 1.85 19.04 5.41
CA TYR A 53 2.29 17.90 6.19
C TYR A 53 2.38 16.68 5.31
N LEU A 54 3.61 16.19 5.07
CA LEU A 54 3.87 15.01 4.24
C LEU A 54 3.94 13.77 5.12
N LEU A 55 3.00 12.86 4.90
CA LEU A 55 2.92 11.59 5.62
C LEU A 55 3.88 10.58 4.99
N ALA A 56 5.05 10.39 5.58
CA ALA A 56 6.11 9.50 5.06
C ALA A 56 6.22 8.18 5.81
N SER A 57 5.28 7.85 6.70
CA SER A 57 5.28 6.58 7.42
C SER A 57 3.86 6.05 7.65
N PRO A 58 3.64 4.74 7.46
CA PRO A 58 2.35 4.10 7.73
C PRO A 58 2.15 3.79 9.22
N SER A 59 3.05 4.16 10.10
CA SER A 59 2.92 3.79 11.52
C SER A 59 1.63 4.36 12.12
N ARG A 60 1.04 3.63 13.05
CA ARG A 60 -0.21 4.01 13.71
C ARG A 60 -0.11 5.40 14.37
N ALA A 61 1.02 5.68 15.01
CA ALA A 61 1.27 6.95 15.67
C ALA A 61 1.32 8.12 14.67
N VAL A 62 2.04 7.95 13.56
CA VAL A 62 2.13 8.98 12.51
C VAL A 62 0.77 9.24 11.87
N VAL A 63 0.03 8.19 11.53
CA VAL A 63 -1.32 8.32 10.94
C VAL A 63 -2.28 9.02 11.92
N SER A 64 -2.24 8.67 13.22
CA SER A 64 -3.09 9.31 14.23
C SER A 64 -2.73 10.77 14.44
N LEU A 65 -1.44 11.09 14.53
CA LEU A 65 -0.97 12.48 14.63
C LEU A 65 -1.39 13.31 13.42
N THR A 66 -1.22 12.76 12.21
CA THR A 66 -1.62 13.45 10.98
C THR A 66 -3.14 13.63 10.91
N THR A 67 -3.92 12.67 11.42
CA THR A 67 -5.38 12.81 11.53
C THR A 67 -5.76 13.95 12.47
N GLY A 68 -5.08 14.07 13.61
CA GLY A 68 -5.26 15.19 14.54
C GLY A 68 -4.91 16.54 13.90
N LEU A 69 -3.78 16.63 13.22
CA LEU A 69 -3.36 17.83 12.48
C LEU A 69 -4.38 18.22 11.40
N ALA A 70 -4.89 17.25 10.64
CA ALA A 70 -5.92 17.50 9.63
C ALA A 70 -7.23 18.04 10.26
N ALA A 71 -7.61 17.54 11.45
CA ALA A 71 -8.76 18.08 12.20
C ALA A 71 -8.54 19.53 12.67
N LEU A 72 -7.28 19.92 12.87
CA LEU A 72 -6.89 21.32 13.16
C LEU A 72 -6.76 22.18 11.89
N GLY A 73 -7.10 21.64 10.71
CA GLY A 73 -7.06 22.36 9.44
C GLY A 73 -5.75 22.25 8.67
N ALA A 74 -4.84 21.37 9.08
CA ALA A 74 -3.59 21.13 8.35
C ALA A 74 -3.84 20.52 6.97
N ARG A 75 -3.12 20.99 5.97
CA ARG A 75 -3.06 20.34 4.65
C ARG A 75 -2.13 19.16 4.73
N CYS A 76 -2.63 17.97 4.43
CA CYS A 76 -1.87 16.72 4.52
C CYS A 76 -1.78 16.03 3.16
N LEU A 77 -0.60 15.51 2.83
CA LEU A 77 -0.35 14.63 1.69
C LEU A 77 0.37 13.37 2.21
N ASN A 78 -0.17 12.17 2.08
CA ASN A 78 -1.52 11.82 1.66
C ASN A 78 -2.57 12.18 2.73
N VAL A 79 -3.82 12.20 2.29
CA VAL A 79 -4.94 12.42 3.21
C VAL A 79 -4.96 11.29 4.25
N PRO A 80 -4.94 11.59 5.57
CA PRO A 80 -4.84 10.56 6.61
C PRO A 80 -5.94 9.49 6.54
N GLU A 81 -7.13 9.88 6.16
CA GLU A 81 -8.28 8.97 6.03
C GLU A 81 -8.05 7.92 4.95
N MET A 82 -7.47 8.33 3.83
CA MET A 82 -7.09 7.43 2.74
C MET A 82 -6.00 6.45 3.20
N VAL A 83 -5.02 6.92 3.96
CA VAL A 83 -3.97 6.09 4.52
C VAL A 83 -4.52 5.04 5.49
N ARG A 84 -5.45 5.43 6.36
CA ARG A 84 -6.15 4.49 7.25
C ARG A 84 -6.94 3.44 6.47
N LEU A 85 -7.62 3.88 5.41
CA LEU A 85 -8.41 3.00 4.56
C LEU A 85 -7.52 1.94 3.87
N CYS A 86 -6.39 2.35 3.32
CA CYS A 86 -5.47 1.42 2.66
C CYS A 86 -4.83 0.40 3.62
N ARG A 87 -4.81 0.67 4.91
CA ARG A 87 -4.34 -0.28 5.93
C ARG A 87 -5.36 -1.38 6.24
N ASP A 88 -6.63 -1.13 5.99
CA ASP A 88 -7.72 -2.08 6.13
C ASP A 88 -7.94 -2.77 4.77
N ARG A 89 -7.37 -3.95 4.60
CA ARG A 89 -7.44 -4.71 3.35
C ARG A 89 -8.86 -5.15 3.01
N ILE A 90 -9.70 -5.42 4.01
CA ILE A 90 -11.10 -5.81 3.78
C ILE A 90 -11.82 -4.66 3.08
N ARG A 91 -11.76 -3.47 3.67
CA ARG A 91 -12.39 -2.28 3.09
C ARG A 91 -11.79 -1.92 1.74
N THR A 92 -10.47 -2.05 1.59
CA THR A 92 -9.79 -1.77 0.32
C THR A 92 -10.32 -2.68 -0.80
N VAL A 93 -10.41 -3.99 -0.58
CA VAL A 93 -10.93 -4.94 -1.58
C VAL A 93 -12.38 -4.63 -1.94
N MET A 94 -13.23 -4.37 -0.93
CA MET A 94 -14.63 -4.03 -1.17
C MET A 94 -14.79 -2.75 -2.01
N LEU A 95 -14.02 -1.70 -1.71
CA LEU A 95 -14.08 -0.45 -2.45
C LEU A 95 -13.53 -0.56 -3.87
N LEU A 96 -12.47 -1.34 -4.07
CA LEU A 96 -11.95 -1.64 -5.41
C LEU A 96 -12.99 -2.36 -6.26
N SER A 97 -13.71 -3.33 -5.67
CA SER A 97 -14.84 -4.00 -6.35
C SER A 97 -15.94 -3.03 -6.75
N VAL A 98 -16.32 -2.11 -5.86
CA VAL A 98 -17.31 -1.04 -6.17
C VAL A 98 -16.82 -0.11 -7.28
N ALA A 99 -15.50 0.18 -7.32
CA ALA A 99 -14.88 0.97 -8.39
C ALA A 99 -14.79 0.22 -9.73
N GLY A 100 -15.22 -1.03 -9.80
CA GLY A 100 -15.11 -1.86 -11.00
C GLY A 100 -13.65 -2.25 -11.34
N VAL A 101 -12.77 -2.23 -10.36
CA VAL A 101 -11.39 -2.70 -10.50
C VAL A 101 -11.38 -4.20 -10.21
N LEU A 102 -10.89 -4.99 -11.17
CA LEU A 102 -10.75 -6.42 -10.98
C LEU A 102 -9.76 -6.72 -9.86
N THR A 103 -10.21 -7.54 -8.91
CA THR A 103 -9.39 -8.05 -7.81
C THR A 103 -9.50 -9.57 -7.75
N PRO A 104 -8.48 -10.30 -7.28
CA PRO A 104 -8.61 -11.72 -7.03
C PRO A 104 -9.74 -11.99 -6.04
N ARG A 105 -10.38 -13.14 -6.15
CA ARG A 105 -11.38 -13.57 -5.16
C ARG A 105 -10.75 -13.54 -3.79
N THR A 106 -11.45 -12.96 -2.84
CA THR A 106 -10.92 -12.71 -1.49
C THR A 106 -11.96 -13.07 -0.45
N TRP A 107 -11.56 -13.83 0.54
CA TRP A 107 -12.39 -14.28 1.66
C TRP A 107 -11.83 -13.75 2.96
N VAL A 108 -12.67 -13.61 3.96
CA VAL A 108 -12.29 -13.34 5.35
C VAL A 108 -12.47 -14.63 6.13
N ALA A 109 -11.40 -15.12 6.75
CA ALA A 109 -11.40 -16.32 7.56
C ALA A 109 -11.21 -15.95 9.04
N GLY A 110 -12.08 -16.45 9.89
CA GLY A 110 -11.98 -16.36 11.35
C GLY A 110 -11.32 -17.59 11.96
N SER A 111 -11.35 -18.72 11.24
CA SER A 111 -10.76 -20.00 11.67
C SER A 111 -10.05 -20.67 10.48
N ALA A 112 -9.25 -21.70 10.78
CA ALA A 112 -8.57 -22.47 9.75
C ALA A 112 -9.57 -23.24 8.87
N GLU A 113 -10.65 -23.72 9.43
CA GLU A 113 -11.71 -24.46 8.73
C GLU A 113 -12.40 -23.61 7.66
N ASP A 114 -12.49 -22.30 7.85
CA ASP A 114 -13.06 -21.36 6.86
C ASP A 114 -12.27 -21.34 5.55
N LEU A 115 -11.02 -21.82 5.55
CA LEU A 115 -10.14 -21.88 4.38
C LEU A 115 -10.41 -23.11 3.49
N ILE A 116 -11.15 -24.09 3.96
CA ILE A 116 -11.41 -25.33 3.22
C ILE A 116 -12.16 -25.06 1.92
N GLU A 117 -13.19 -24.21 1.97
CA GLU A 117 -14.01 -23.88 0.81
C GLU A 117 -13.21 -23.11 -0.27
N PRO A 118 -12.48 -22.02 0.07
CA PRO A 118 -11.60 -21.36 -0.88
C PRO A 118 -10.55 -22.28 -1.52
N LEU A 119 -9.96 -23.20 -0.76
CA LEU A 119 -8.90 -24.12 -1.23
C LEU A 119 -9.40 -25.20 -2.17
N ARG A 120 -10.70 -25.48 -2.20
CA ARG A 120 -11.28 -26.41 -3.19
C ARG A 120 -11.23 -25.86 -4.61
N ASP A 121 -11.27 -24.53 -4.74
CA ASP A 121 -11.21 -23.83 -6.03
C ASP A 121 -9.76 -23.60 -6.50
N GLY A 122 -8.77 -23.71 -5.62
CA GLY A 122 -7.36 -23.52 -5.94
C GLY A 122 -6.53 -22.97 -4.79
N PRO A 123 -5.25 -22.69 -5.03
CA PRO A 123 -4.36 -22.18 -3.99
C PRO A 123 -4.76 -20.78 -3.53
N VAL A 124 -4.56 -20.49 -2.25
CA VAL A 124 -4.80 -19.18 -1.65
C VAL A 124 -3.57 -18.65 -0.95
N VAL A 125 -3.41 -17.33 -0.95
CA VAL A 125 -2.43 -16.65 -0.11
C VAL A 125 -3.12 -16.08 1.13
N LEU A 126 -2.57 -16.41 2.30
CA LEU A 126 -3.02 -15.86 3.57
C LEU A 126 -2.30 -14.56 3.89
N ARG A 127 -3.05 -13.60 4.38
CA ARG A 127 -2.56 -12.29 4.81
C ARG A 127 -3.34 -11.82 6.02
N SER A 128 -2.70 -11.05 6.90
CA SER A 128 -3.45 -10.30 7.92
C SER A 128 -4.39 -9.29 7.25
N ALA A 129 -5.58 -9.10 7.80
CA ALA A 129 -6.50 -8.05 7.38
C ALA A 129 -5.93 -6.64 7.58
N GLU A 130 -5.07 -6.47 8.57
CA GLU A 130 -4.37 -5.21 8.82
C GLU A 130 -2.94 -5.24 8.25
N MET A 131 -2.53 -4.14 7.60
CA MET A 131 -1.17 -4.00 7.04
C MET A 131 -0.05 -3.86 8.08
N SER A 132 -0.39 -3.70 9.35
CA SER A 132 0.60 -3.48 10.43
C SER A 132 1.27 -4.74 10.94
N CYS A 133 0.76 -5.91 10.58
CA CYS A 133 1.33 -7.17 11.03
C CYS A 133 2.46 -7.60 10.11
N SER A 134 3.64 -7.80 10.69
CA SER A 134 4.83 -8.37 10.05
C SER A 134 4.71 -9.87 9.71
N VAL A 135 3.53 -10.43 9.85
CA VAL A 135 3.25 -11.81 9.45
C VAL A 135 3.35 -11.89 7.92
N GLY A 136 4.35 -12.59 7.44
CA GLY A 136 4.59 -12.81 6.02
C GLY A 136 3.37 -13.45 5.34
N ALA A 137 3.26 -13.25 4.04
CA ALA A 137 2.26 -13.95 3.25
C ALA A 137 2.60 -15.45 3.22
N LYS A 138 1.62 -16.31 3.53
CA LYS A 138 1.75 -17.77 3.44
C LYS A 138 0.83 -18.27 2.33
N VAL A 139 1.36 -19.04 1.37
CA VAL A 139 0.54 -19.71 0.36
C VAL A 139 0.15 -21.07 0.90
N LEU A 140 -1.13 -21.42 0.76
CA LEU A 140 -1.67 -22.76 0.94
C LEU A 140 -2.04 -23.31 -0.43
N TRP A 141 -1.58 -24.51 -0.74
CA TRP A 141 -1.78 -25.14 -2.03
C TRP A 141 -2.95 -26.14 -2.05
N ASN A 142 -3.28 -26.69 -0.89
CA ASN A 142 -4.33 -27.72 -0.76
C ASN A 142 -4.94 -27.69 0.65
N VAL A 143 -6.05 -28.43 0.82
CA VAL A 143 -6.81 -28.48 2.06
C VAL A 143 -6.05 -29.15 3.21
N ASP A 144 -5.12 -30.06 2.91
CA ASP A 144 -4.37 -30.78 3.96
C ASP A 144 -3.46 -29.85 4.74
N GLU A 145 -3.06 -28.71 4.15
CA GLU A 145 -2.24 -27.70 4.81
C GLU A 145 -2.98 -26.85 5.84
N VAL A 146 -4.31 -27.00 5.92
CA VAL A 146 -5.15 -26.32 6.91
C VAL A 146 -5.06 -27.00 8.27
N ILE A 147 -4.73 -28.31 8.31
CA ILE A 147 -4.62 -29.07 9.54
C ILE A 147 -3.51 -28.46 10.42
N ASP A 148 -3.84 -28.14 11.66
CA ASP A 148 -2.93 -27.52 12.63
C ASP A 148 -2.35 -26.17 12.21
N LEU A 149 -3.01 -25.46 11.27
CA LEU A 149 -2.61 -24.13 10.84
C LEU A 149 -2.89 -23.09 11.93
N PRO A 150 -1.87 -22.52 12.58
CA PRO A 150 -2.09 -21.41 13.47
C PRO A 150 -2.48 -20.17 12.65
N LEU A 151 -3.69 -19.67 12.83
CA LEU A 151 -4.06 -18.36 12.32
C LEU A 151 -3.61 -17.27 13.31
N PRO A 152 -3.15 -16.12 12.81
CA PRO A 152 -2.83 -14.99 13.66
C PRO A 152 -4.12 -14.48 14.33
N GLU A 153 -3.96 -13.88 15.53
CA GLU A 153 -5.07 -13.18 16.17
C GLU A 153 -5.65 -12.11 15.25
N GLY A 154 -6.97 -12.07 15.15
CA GLY A 154 -7.71 -11.15 14.27
C GLY A 154 -8.16 -11.80 12.98
N ALA A 155 -8.70 -10.98 12.08
CA ALA A 155 -9.18 -11.45 10.79
C ALA A 155 -8.03 -11.77 9.84
N THR A 156 -8.09 -12.94 9.21
CA THR A 156 -7.19 -13.37 8.15
C THR A 156 -7.89 -13.24 6.79
N LEU A 157 -7.19 -12.70 5.80
CA LEU A 157 -7.63 -12.71 4.42
C LEU A 157 -7.03 -13.92 3.71
N ALA A 158 -7.87 -14.66 3.01
CA ALA A 158 -7.47 -15.64 2.01
C ALA A 158 -7.76 -15.04 0.64
N GLN A 159 -6.77 -14.99 -0.22
CA GLN A 159 -6.88 -14.43 -1.55
C GLN A 159 -6.42 -15.45 -2.58
N GLU A 160 -7.21 -15.60 -3.65
CA GLU A 160 -6.90 -16.46 -4.78
C GLU A 160 -5.52 -16.17 -5.34
N VAL A 161 -4.81 -17.22 -5.71
CA VAL A 161 -3.47 -17.16 -6.29
C VAL A 161 -3.50 -17.75 -7.69
N HIS A 162 -2.99 -16.99 -8.66
CA HIS A 162 -2.78 -17.49 -10.01
C HIS A 162 -1.31 -17.91 -10.18
N PRO A 163 -1.00 -19.21 -10.18
CA PRO A 163 0.38 -19.70 -10.18
C PRO A 163 1.23 -19.29 -11.38
N ASN A 164 0.58 -18.92 -12.48
CA ASN A 164 1.24 -18.53 -13.73
C ASN A 164 1.67 -17.06 -13.78
N ASP A 165 1.37 -16.28 -12.75
CA ASP A 165 1.74 -14.88 -12.68
C ASP A 165 3.23 -14.75 -12.34
N GLN A 166 4.09 -14.66 -13.37
CA GLN A 166 5.53 -14.51 -13.19
C GLN A 166 5.94 -13.07 -12.92
N TYR A 167 5.16 -12.10 -13.41
CA TYR A 167 5.47 -10.68 -13.34
C TYR A 167 4.28 -9.89 -12.79
N ALA A 168 4.62 -8.80 -12.10
CA ALA A 168 3.68 -7.78 -11.68
C ALA A 168 4.09 -6.43 -12.27
N HIS A 169 3.12 -5.60 -12.56
CA HIS A 169 3.37 -4.20 -12.90
C HIS A 169 3.04 -3.34 -11.67
N ARG A 170 4.05 -2.65 -11.16
CA ARG A 170 3.82 -1.61 -10.17
C ARG A 170 3.50 -0.32 -10.88
N VAL A 171 2.28 0.15 -10.72
CA VAL A 171 1.78 1.38 -11.33
C VAL A 171 1.75 2.46 -10.26
N TYR A 172 2.38 3.58 -10.55
CA TYR A 172 2.41 4.76 -9.68
C TYR A 172 1.52 5.85 -10.26
N ARG A 173 0.64 6.42 -9.43
CA ARG A 173 -0.09 7.64 -9.73
C ARG A 173 0.55 8.79 -8.97
N ILE A 174 0.99 9.84 -9.70
CA ILE A 174 1.60 11.04 -9.13
C ILE A 174 0.91 12.25 -9.79
N GLY A 175 0.00 12.88 -9.07
CA GLY A 175 -0.91 13.86 -9.66
C GLY A 175 -1.74 13.24 -10.79
N HIS A 176 -1.64 13.79 -11.98
CA HIS A 176 -2.35 13.28 -13.16
C HIS A 176 -1.48 12.36 -14.04
N GLN A 177 -0.26 12.07 -13.63
CA GLN A 177 0.65 11.21 -14.39
C GLN A 177 0.64 9.79 -13.85
N THR A 178 0.77 8.83 -14.76
CA THR A 178 0.85 7.40 -14.43
C THR A 178 2.17 6.86 -14.95
N PHE A 179 2.89 6.15 -14.07
CA PHE A 179 4.17 5.51 -14.36
C PHE A 179 4.04 4.02 -14.06
N ALA A 180 4.79 3.18 -14.77
CA ALA A 180 4.78 1.75 -14.52
C ALA A 180 6.20 1.18 -14.53
N VAL A 181 6.41 0.19 -13.65
CA VAL A 181 7.60 -0.65 -13.65
C VAL A 181 7.17 -2.13 -13.63
N LYS A 182 7.84 -2.93 -14.44
CA LYS A 182 7.71 -4.38 -14.44
C LYS A 182 8.67 -4.95 -13.41
N ARG A 183 8.19 -5.90 -12.59
CA ARG A 183 9.00 -6.58 -11.59
C ARG A 183 8.58 -8.03 -11.46
N PRO A 184 9.44 -8.92 -10.95
CA PRO A 184 9.04 -10.28 -10.62
C PRO A 184 7.83 -10.28 -9.68
N CYS A 185 6.87 -11.17 -9.92
CA CYS A 185 5.78 -11.37 -8.96
C CYS A 185 6.38 -11.89 -7.64
N TRP A 186 5.74 -11.53 -6.51
CA TRP A 186 6.19 -11.96 -5.19
C TRP A 186 6.30 -13.50 -5.03
N MET A 187 5.67 -14.27 -5.90
CA MET A 187 5.79 -15.73 -5.95
C MET A 187 6.97 -16.23 -6.78
N ALA A 188 7.58 -15.39 -7.60
CA ALA A 188 8.78 -15.75 -8.32
C ALA A 188 9.94 -15.76 -7.32
N PHE A 189 10.44 -16.95 -6.99
CA PHE A 189 11.56 -17.20 -6.06
C PHE A 189 12.92 -16.73 -6.62
N SER A 190 12.96 -15.69 -7.45
CA SER A 190 14.22 -15.14 -7.93
C SER A 190 14.78 -14.13 -6.95
N SER A 191 16.06 -14.29 -6.61
CA SER A 191 16.81 -13.33 -5.80
C SER A 191 17.05 -11.99 -6.51
N GLU A 192 16.70 -11.89 -7.78
CA GLU A 192 16.84 -10.67 -8.58
C GLU A 192 15.55 -9.88 -8.56
N THR A 193 15.55 -8.80 -7.79
CA THR A 193 14.45 -7.80 -7.73
C THR A 193 14.69 -6.66 -8.73
N ARG A 194 15.08 -6.98 -9.97
CA ARG A 194 15.29 -5.93 -10.96
C ARG A 194 13.94 -5.37 -11.42
N GLU A 195 13.67 -4.13 -11.07
CA GLU A 195 12.55 -3.37 -11.61
C GLU A 195 12.96 -2.74 -12.94
N GLU A 196 12.08 -2.87 -13.94
CA GLU A 196 12.30 -2.33 -15.29
C GLU A 196 11.20 -1.32 -15.60
N PRO A 197 11.54 -0.04 -15.88
CA PRO A 197 10.56 0.93 -16.33
C PRO A 197 9.90 0.47 -17.64
N VAL A 198 8.57 0.53 -17.68
CA VAL A 198 7.78 0.21 -18.87
C VAL A 198 6.78 1.32 -19.15
N PRO A 199 6.35 1.51 -20.40
CA PRO A 199 5.26 2.44 -20.69
C PRO A 199 3.97 2.00 -19.97
N ALA A 200 3.30 2.95 -19.33
CA ALA A 200 1.98 2.68 -18.77
C ALA A 200 0.98 2.49 -19.95
N THR A 201 0.24 1.38 -19.92
CA THR A 201 -0.81 1.13 -20.90
C THR A 201 -2.08 1.93 -20.60
N ASP A 202 -2.97 2.06 -21.57
CA ASP A 202 -4.27 2.72 -21.37
C ASP A 202 -5.07 2.04 -20.26
N GLU A 203 -5.04 0.70 -20.19
CA GLU A 203 -5.71 -0.07 -19.13
C GLU A 203 -5.13 0.25 -17.74
N MET A 204 -3.80 0.37 -17.61
CA MET A 204 -3.15 0.77 -16.35
C MET A 204 -3.57 2.19 -15.94
N CYS A 205 -3.65 3.10 -16.89
CA CYS A 205 -4.11 4.47 -16.66
C CYS A 205 -5.58 4.50 -16.20
N GLU A 206 -6.46 3.76 -16.88
CA GLU A 206 -7.87 3.66 -16.50
C GLU A 206 -8.07 3.07 -15.09
N ILE A 207 -7.32 2.03 -14.74
CA ILE A 207 -7.36 1.44 -13.39
C ILE A 207 -6.89 2.48 -12.37
N ALA A 208 -5.79 3.17 -12.64
CA ALA A 208 -5.26 4.22 -11.77
C ALA A 208 -6.26 5.36 -11.58
N ASP A 209 -6.96 5.78 -12.63
CA ASP A 209 -7.98 6.84 -12.59
C ASP A 209 -9.19 6.43 -11.73
N ARG A 210 -9.68 5.19 -11.87
CA ARG A 210 -10.77 4.64 -11.05
C ARG A 210 -10.38 4.62 -9.57
N VAL A 211 -9.15 4.16 -9.28
CA VAL A 211 -8.63 4.13 -7.90
C VAL A 211 -8.46 5.55 -7.37
N ALA A 212 -7.87 6.47 -8.13
CA ALA A 212 -7.71 7.87 -7.74
C ALA A 212 -9.05 8.51 -7.37
N SER A 213 -10.08 8.28 -8.19
CA SER A 213 -11.43 8.78 -7.95
C SER A 213 -12.06 8.19 -6.70
N MET A 214 -12.00 6.85 -6.52
CA MET A 214 -12.59 6.14 -5.38
C MET A 214 -11.94 6.53 -4.07
N PHE A 215 -10.61 6.61 -4.03
CA PHE A 215 -9.86 6.88 -2.82
C PHE A 215 -9.53 8.37 -2.62
N ARG A 216 -9.91 9.22 -3.57
CA ARG A 216 -9.63 10.67 -3.56
C ARG A 216 -8.16 10.97 -3.28
N SER A 217 -7.28 10.25 -3.96
CA SER A 217 -5.84 10.38 -3.80
C SER A 217 -5.15 10.45 -5.15
N GLU A 218 -4.15 11.32 -5.24
CA GLU A 218 -3.34 11.52 -6.43
C GLU A 218 -1.90 11.03 -6.25
N LEU A 219 -1.61 10.37 -5.10
CA LEU A 219 -0.28 9.85 -4.82
C LEU A 219 -0.40 8.44 -4.21
N PHE A 220 -0.20 7.42 -5.03
CA PHE A 220 -0.25 6.02 -4.59
C PHE A 220 0.44 5.09 -5.59
N GLY A 221 0.66 3.85 -5.18
CA GLY A 221 1.10 2.75 -6.04
C GLY A 221 0.14 1.58 -6.00
N LEU A 222 0.03 0.88 -7.12
CA LEU A 222 -0.77 -0.32 -7.33
C LEU A 222 0.12 -1.45 -7.82
N ASP A 223 -0.14 -2.66 -7.38
CA ASP A 223 0.47 -3.86 -7.99
C ASP A 223 -0.58 -4.56 -8.86
N LEU A 224 -0.41 -4.49 -10.16
CA LEU A 224 -1.25 -5.17 -11.14
C LEU A 224 -0.57 -6.48 -11.56
N VAL A 225 -1.35 -7.54 -11.59
CA VAL A 225 -0.90 -8.88 -12.02
C VAL A 225 -1.76 -9.31 -13.19
N GLY A 226 -1.21 -10.08 -14.10
CA GLY A 226 -1.95 -10.61 -15.24
C GLY A 226 -0.99 -11.24 -16.23
N ALA A 227 -1.42 -12.32 -16.92
CA ALA A 227 -0.66 -12.90 -17.99
C ALA A 227 -0.66 -11.96 -19.21
N GLU A 228 0.42 -11.99 -19.98
CA GLU A 228 0.55 -11.22 -21.23
C GLU A 228 -0.64 -11.51 -22.17
N GLY A 229 -1.40 -10.47 -22.56
CA GLY A 229 -2.59 -10.60 -23.41
C GLY A 229 -3.91 -10.88 -22.65
N SER A 230 -3.90 -10.99 -21.32
CA SER A 230 -5.10 -11.10 -20.49
C SER A 230 -5.42 -9.79 -19.79
N LYS A 231 -6.67 -9.63 -19.30
CA LYS A 231 -7.05 -8.48 -18.48
C LYS A 231 -6.17 -8.42 -17.23
N GLN A 232 -5.62 -7.25 -16.97
CA GLN A 232 -4.87 -7.01 -15.75
C GLN A 232 -5.82 -6.88 -14.55
N TYR A 233 -5.44 -7.45 -13.43
CA TYR A 233 -6.16 -7.33 -12.18
C TYR A 233 -5.22 -6.90 -11.05
N LEU A 234 -5.78 -6.31 -10.00
CA LEU A 234 -5.02 -5.87 -8.85
C LEU A 234 -4.57 -7.10 -8.04
N GLY A 235 -3.37 -7.59 -8.32
CA GLY A 235 -2.86 -8.84 -7.76
C GLY A 235 -2.53 -8.81 -6.27
N LYS A 236 -2.36 -7.62 -5.73
CA LYS A 236 -2.16 -7.38 -4.31
C LYS A 236 -3.02 -6.21 -3.93
N SER A 237 -3.93 -6.37 -2.98
CA SER A 237 -4.70 -5.27 -2.39
C SER A 237 -3.77 -4.34 -1.58
N SER A 238 -2.75 -3.82 -2.23
CA SER A 238 -1.81 -2.92 -1.63
C SER A 238 -1.76 -1.65 -2.46
N LEU A 239 -2.61 -0.71 -2.07
CA LEU A 239 -2.35 0.68 -2.34
C LEU A 239 -1.11 1.04 -1.53
N HIS A 240 0.01 1.20 -2.22
CA HIS A 240 1.24 1.68 -1.60
C HIS A 240 1.31 3.19 -1.81
N TRP A 241 1.53 3.90 -0.74
CA TRP A 241 1.82 5.33 -0.73
C TRP A 241 3.13 5.60 0.02
N GLN A 242 3.93 4.54 0.22
CA GLN A 242 5.29 4.61 0.73
C GLN A 242 6.27 4.89 -0.40
N PHE A 243 7.06 5.91 -0.21
CA PHE A 243 8.35 6.05 -0.88
C PHE A 243 9.27 4.99 -0.24
N SER A 244 9.45 3.87 -0.89
CA SER A 244 10.43 2.84 -0.51
C SER A 244 11.67 2.98 -1.33
#